data_fd756d41988c018d6f94ba9045416eab
#
_entry.id   fd756d41988c018d6f94ba9045416eab
#
_cell.length_a   1.000
_cell.length_b   1.000
_cell.length_c   1.000
_cell.angle_alpha   90.00
_cell.angle_beta   90.00
_cell.angle_gamma   90.00
#
_symmetry.space_group_name_H-M   'P 1'
#
loop_
_entity.id
_entity.type
_entity.pdbx_description
1 polymer ?
#
loop_
_entity_poly.entity_id
_entity_poly.type
_entity_poly.pdbx_seq_one_letter_code
_entity_poly.pdbx_strand_id
1 'polypeptide(L)'
;MPDLKLVYFKMRALAEAPQLMLHYTGTAYSYEMAWDYFGQPWSEVKSSVLYRQLPLLVVDESTKIFQSGAITRFLAGLIELKPDDALLLAEVDALYEASQELFSPLNPTINFAVGEKFLSMRSDLIEQLAPRFEDFERILGSQPMTPFFFGKNPFYCDFGVFHH
;
A
#
# COMPACT_ATOMS: atom_id res chain seq x y z
N MET A 1 20.92 -5.95 -6.16
CA MET A 1 19.46 -5.78 -5.96
C MET A 1 18.79 -7.01 -6.57
N PRO A 2 17.86 -7.67 -5.91
CA PRO A 2 17.14 -8.80 -6.50
C PRO A 2 16.26 -8.34 -7.67
N ASP A 3 15.88 -9.27 -8.54
CA ASP A 3 14.85 -9.05 -9.55
C ASP A 3 13.47 -9.00 -8.86
N LEU A 4 12.69 -7.95 -9.14
CA LEU A 4 11.40 -7.69 -8.50
C LEU A 4 10.30 -7.64 -9.55
N LYS A 5 9.27 -8.48 -9.38
CA LYS A 5 8.06 -8.45 -10.20
C LYS A 5 6.83 -8.32 -9.32
N LEU A 6 6.08 -7.23 -9.47
CA LEU A 6 4.83 -7.00 -8.78
C LEU A 6 3.65 -7.43 -9.67
N VAL A 7 2.86 -8.36 -9.18
CA VAL A 7 1.69 -8.90 -9.91
C VAL A 7 0.41 -8.37 -9.26
N TYR A 8 -0.42 -7.65 -10.02
CA TYR A 8 -1.68 -7.10 -9.55
C TYR A 8 -2.68 -6.84 -10.69
N PHE A 9 -3.76 -6.12 -10.40
CA PHE A 9 -4.78 -5.68 -11.35
C PHE A 9 -4.46 -4.29 -11.91
N LYS A 10 -5.15 -3.88 -12.98
CA LYS A 10 -5.04 -2.53 -13.53
C LYS A 10 -5.77 -1.51 -12.65
N MET A 11 -5.30 -1.37 -11.42
CA MET A 11 -5.83 -0.42 -10.44
C MET A 11 -4.74 -0.08 -9.40
N ARG A 12 -4.88 1.05 -8.73
CA ARG A 12 -3.98 1.45 -7.63
C ARG A 12 -4.14 0.52 -6.44
N ALA A 13 -5.11 0.77 -5.61
CA ALA A 13 -5.46 -0.06 -4.44
C ALA A 13 -4.21 -0.58 -3.69
N LEU A 14 -4.23 -1.83 -3.24
CA LEU A 14 -3.20 -2.39 -2.34
C LEU A 14 -1.78 -2.52 -2.93
N ALA A 15 -1.60 -2.34 -4.23
CA ALA A 15 -0.28 -2.36 -4.86
C ALA A 15 0.36 -0.96 -4.99
N GLU A 16 -0.37 0.12 -4.66
CA GLU A 16 0.11 1.48 -4.92
C GLU A 16 1.24 1.89 -3.98
N ALA A 17 1.11 1.69 -2.67
CA ALA A 17 2.17 2.05 -1.72
C ALA A 17 3.51 1.37 -2.05
N PRO A 18 3.58 0.04 -2.32
CA PRO A 18 4.79 -0.60 -2.84
C PRO A 18 5.37 0.05 -4.11
N GLN A 19 4.52 0.41 -5.07
CA GLN A 19 4.98 1.06 -6.31
C GLN A 19 5.55 2.45 -6.05
N LEU A 20 4.88 3.27 -5.23
CA LEU A 20 5.35 4.60 -4.85
C LEU A 20 6.73 4.54 -4.19
N MET A 21 6.95 3.57 -3.29
CA MET A 21 8.25 3.35 -2.65
C MET A 21 9.35 3.02 -3.66
N LEU A 22 9.09 2.09 -4.58
CA LEU A 22 10.03 1.70 -5.63
C LEU A 22 10.33 2.85 -6.58
N HIS A 23 9.33 3.63 -6.97
CA HIS A 23 9.52 4.84 -7.78
C HIS A 23 10.31 5.93 -7.05
N TYR A 24 10.01 6.17 -5.79
CA TYR A 24 10.72 7.17 -4.97
C TYR A 24 12.22 6.88 -4.89
N THR A 25 12.60 5.62 -4.74
CA THR A 25 14.02 5.20 -4.64
C THR A 25 14.68 4.92 -6.00
N GLY A 26 13.93 5.00 -7.10
CA GLY A 26 14.43 4.64 -8.44
C GLY A 26 14.75 3.15 -8.58
N THR A 27 14.18 2.30 -7.75
CA THR A 27 14.40 0.85 -7.77
C THR A 27 13.66 0.22 -8.95
N ALA A 28 14.41 -0.50 -9.79
CA ALA A 28 13.85 -1.19 -10.95
C ALA A 28 12.97 -2.36 -10.51
N TYR A 29 11.82 -2.49 -11.15
CA TYR A 29 10.91 -3.63 -11.00
C TYR A 29 10.07 -3.80 -12.27
N SER A 30 9.50 -4.98 -12.47
CA SER A 30 8.47 -5.22 -13.48
C SER A 30 7.09 -5.26 -12.83
N TYR A 31 6.08 -4.74 -13.56
CA TYR A 31 4.67 -4.84 -13.16
C TYR A 31 3.94 -5.71 -14.18
N GLU A 32 3.34 -6.79 -13.70
CA GLU A 32 2.64 -7.74 -14.57
C GLU A 32 1.16 -7.84 -14.15
N MET A 33 0.28 -7.80 -15.13
CA MET A 33 -1.16 -7.97 -14.85
C MET A 33 -1.44 -9.41 -14.41
N ALA A 34 -2.36 -9.57 -13.46
CA ALA A 34 -2.70 -10.88 -12.93
C ALA A 34 -3.06 -11.90 -14.01
N TRP A 35 -3.85 -11.49 -15.01
CA TRP A 35 -4.27 -12.37 -16.11
C TRP A 35 -3.12 -12.77 -17.04
N ASP A 36 -2.11 -11.91 -17.21
CA ASP A 36 -0.92 -12.22 -18.00
C ASP A 36 0.00 -13.18 -17.22
N TYR A 37 0.24 -12.89 -15.95
CA TYR A 37 1.07 -13.71 -15.08
C TYR A 37 0.54 -15.15 -14.89
N PHE A 38 -0.76 -15.29 -14.70
CA PHE A 38 -1.38 -16.60 -14.53
C PHE A 38 -1.82 -17.25 -15.86
N GLY A 39 -1.83 -16.53 -16.97
CA GLY A 39 -2.30 -16.99 -18.27
C GLY A 39 -3.80 -17.28 -18.32
N GLN A 40 -4.56 -16.86 -17.32
CA GLN A 40 -5.99 -17.15 -17.15
C GLN A 40 -6.69 -16.00 -16.39
N PRO A 41 -8.02 -15.85 -16.54
CA PRO A 41 -8.80 -14.91 -15.76
C PRO A 41 -8.66 -15.15 -14.25
N TRP A 42 -8.65 -14.07 -13.46
CA TRP A 42 -8.52 -14.16 -12.01
C TRP A 42 -9.59 -15.04 -11.35
N SER A 43 -10.81 -15.03 -11.85
CA SER A 43 -11.91 -15.86 -11.34
C SER A 43 -11.62 -17.36 -11.39
N GLU A 44 -10.80 -17.81 -12.32
CA GLU A 44 -10.45 -19.22 -12.53
C GLU A 44 -9.27 -19.64 -11.65
N VAL A 45 -8.29 -18.76 -11.45
CA VAL A 45 -7.07 -19.06 -10.70
C VAL A 45 -7.12 -18.72 -9.23
N LYS A 46 -8.03 -17.84 -8.81
CA LYS A 46 -8.13 -17.33 -7.44
C LYS A 46 -8.07 -18.41 -6.36
N SER A 47 -8.74 -19.54 -6.59
CA SER A 47 -8.81 -20.63 -5.61
C SER A 47 -7.48 -21.35 -5.38
N SER A 48 -6.58 -21.32 -6.37
CA SER A 48 -5.24 -21.94 -6.32
C SER A 48 -4.16 -20.99 -5.79
N VAL A 49 -4.46 -19.68 -5.72
CA VAL A 49 -3.50 -18.68 -5.23
C VAL A 49 -3.54 -18.62 -3.70
N LEU A 50 -2.36 -18.58 -3.09
CA LEU A 50 -2.22 -18.49 -1.64
C LEU A 50 -2.98 -17.26 -1.10
N TYR A 51 -3.74 -17.43 -0.03
CA TYR A 51 -4.66 -16.45 0.55
C TYR A 51 -5.79 -15.99 -0.38
N ARG A 52 -5.86 -16.47 -1.63
CA ARG A 52 -6.86 -16.07 -2.64
C ARG A 52 -6.92 -14.56 -2.86
N GLN A 53 -5.79 -13.90 -2.74
CA GLN A 53 -5.63 -12.44 -2.79
C GLN A 53 -4.37 -12.04 -3.54
N LEU A 54 -4.39 -10.82 -4.07
CA LEU A 54 -3.26 -10.09 -4.61
C LEU A 54 -3.17 -8.74 -3.85
N PRO A 55 -2.01 -8.06 -3.86
CA PRO A 55 -0.84 -8.25 -4.72
C PRO A 55 0.02 -9.46 -4.36
N LEU A 56 0.84 -9.87 -5.33
CA LEU A 56 1.93 -10.82 -5.21
C LEU A 56 3.22 -10.13 -5.63
N LEU A 57 4.26 -10.20 -4.81
CA LEU A 57 5.63 -9.87 -5.21
C LEU A 57 6.42 -11.15 -5.47
N VAL A 58 6.99 -11.27 -6.65
CA VAL A 58 7.94 -12.34 -7.02
C VAL A 58 9.35 -11.78 -6.94
N VAL A 59 10.22 -12.46 -6.21
CA VAL A 59 11.62 -12.09 -6.01
C VAL A 59 12.49 -13.18 -6.62
N ASP A 60 13.42 -12.79 -7.48
CA ASP A 60 14.36 -13.70 -8.17
C ASP A 60 13.63 -14.90 -8.82
N GLU A 61 12.53 -14.63 -9.51
CA GLU A 61 11.68 -15.59 -10.24
C GLU A 61 11.04 -16.72 -9.40
N SER A 62 11.50 -16.95 -8.17
CA SER A 62 11.14 -18.11 -7.36
C SER A 62 10.43 -17.82 -6.07
N THR A 63 10.83 -16.79 -5.34
CA THR A 63 10.24 -16.45 -4.03
C THR A 63 8.99 -15.61 -4.19
N LYS A 64 7.89 -16.06 -3.60
CA LYS A 64 6.59 -15.40 -3.70
C LYS A 64 6.19 -14.83 -2.34
N ILE A 65 6.02 -13.51 -2.27
CA ILE A 65 5.56 -12.78 -1.08
C ILE A 65 4.14 -12.29 -1.35
N PHE A 66 3.22 -12.66 -0.49
CA PHE A 66 1.81 -12.25 -0.52
C PHE A 66 1.52 -11.28 0.62
N GLN A 67 0.35 -10.65 0.58
CA GLN A 67 -0.13 -9.61 1.48
C GLN A 67 0.59 -8.27 1.30
N SER A 68 -0.17 -7.23 0.99
CA SER A 68 0.39 -5.88 0.73
C SER A 68 1.28 -5.37 1.86
N GLY A 69 0.88 -5.57 3.13
CA GLY A 69 1.68 -5.18 4.27
C GLY A 69 3.02 -5.91 4.37
N ALA A 70 3.05 -7.22 4.10
CA ALA A 70 4.29 -7.98 4.08
C ALA A 70 5.21 -7.55 2.93
N ILE A 71 4.64 -7.31 1.75
CA ILE A 71 5.36 -6.79 0.57
C ILE A 71 5.97 -5.43 0.90
N THR A 72 5.18 -4.50 1.44
CA THR A 72 5.64 -3.16 1.81
C THR A 72 6.80 -3.20 2.81
N ARG A 73 6.69 -4.00 3.88
CA ARG A 73 7.76 -4.13 4.89
C ARG A 73 9.01 -4.79 4.34
N PHE A 74 8.88 -5.80 3.49
CA PHE A 74 10.00 -6.41 2.81
C PHE A 74 10.73 -5.41 1.92
N LEU A 75 9.99 -4.69 1.07
CA LEU A 75 10.56 -3.66 0.21
C LEU A 75 11.20 -2.53 1.04
N ALA A 76 10.53 -2.05 2.10
CA ALA A 76 11.08 -1.04 2.99
C ALA A 76 12.43 -1.42 3.57
N GLY A 77 12.60 -2.70 3.94
CA GLY A 77 13.89 -3.22 4.38
C GLY A 77 14.94 -3.29 3.27
N LEU A 78 14.53 -3.61 2.06
CA LEU A 78 15.41 -3.76 0.90
C LEU A 78 15.94 -2.41 0.37
N ILE A 79 15.10 -1.36 0.45
CA ILE A 79 15.37 -0.03 -0.15
C ILE A 79 15.53 1.08 0.91
N GLU A 80 15.83 0.71 2.15
CA GLU A 80 16.16 1.63 3.26
C GLU A 80 15.05 2.64 3.62
N LEU A 81 13.78 2.25 3.47
CA LEU A 81 12.61 3.05 3.86
C LEU A 81 12.00 2.61 5.19
N LYS A 82 12.76 1.96 6.05
CA LYS A 82 12.40 1.64 7.44
C LYS A 82 13.48 2.12 8.40
N PRO A 83 13.14 2.51 9.65
CA PRO A 83 14.15 2.82 10.65
C PRO A 83 14.85 1.56 11.17
N ASP A 84 16.08 1.74 11.67
CA ASP A 84 16.82 0.67 12.38
C ASP A 84 16.46 0.58 13.86
N ASP A 85 16.05 1.70 14.46
CA ASP A 85 15.61 1.72 15.86
C ASP A 85 14.27 0.99 16.03
N ALA A 86 14.21 0.04 16.93
CA ALA A 86 13.06 -0.83 17.11
C ALA A 86 11.81 -0.11 17.64
N LEU A 87 11.98 0.94 18.47
CA LEU A 87 10.84 1.70 18.98
C LEU A 87 10.27 2.58 17.89
N LEU A 88 11.12 3.29 17.15
CA LEU A 88 10.70 4.08 16.00
C LEU A 88 10.07 3.19 14.92
N LEU A 89 10.62 1.99 14.69
CA LEU A 89 10.00 1.04 13.75
C LEU A 89 8.58 0.65 14.19
N ALA A 90 8.34 0.46 15.48
CA ALA A 90 7.01 0.15 15.98
C ALA A 90 6.03 1.32 15.79
N GLU A 91 6.48 2.59 15.96
CA GLU A 91 5.67 3.78 15.69
C GLU A 91 5.35 3.93 14.20
N VAL A 92 6.35 3.74 13.34
CA VAL A 92 6.19 3.72 11.88
C VAL A 92 5.21 2.64 11.45
N ASP A 93 5.32 1.45 12.04
CA ASP A 93 4.43 0.33 11.73
C ASP A 93 3.00 0.57 12.21
N ALA A 94 2.82 1.15 13.39
CA ALA A 94 1.50 1.53 13.90
C ALA A 94 0.79 2.53 12.99
N LEU A 95 1.51 3.55 12.49
CA LEU A 95 0.96 4.50 11.54
C LEU A 95 0.63 3.84 10.21
N TYR A 96 1.48 2.93 9.72
CA TYR A 96 1.22 2.17 8.51
C TYR A 96 -0.04 1.30 8.65
N GLU A 97 -0.19 0.55 9.74
CA GLU A 97 -1.41 -0.26 9.99
C GLU A 97 -2.66 0.62 10.07
N ALA A 98 -2.60 1.77 10.77
CA ALA A 98 -3.70 2.71 10.82
C ALA A 98 -4.10 3.23 9.42
N SER A 99 -3.13 3.44 8.53
CA SER A 99 -3.42 3.81 7.13
C SER A 99 -4.11 2.67 6.36
N GLN A 100 -3.73 1.42 6.59
CA GLN A 100 -4.35 0.26 5.92
C GLN A 100 -5.82 0.06 6.33
N GLU A 101 -6.23 0.50 7.50
CA GLU A 101 -7.63 0.48 7.92
C GLU A 101 -8.54 1.36 7.05
N LEU A 102 -7.98 2.35 6.35
CA LEU A 102 -8.73 3.19 5.40
C LEU A 102 -9.18 2.43 4.16
N PHE A 103 -8.45 1.37 3.78
CA PHE A 103 -8.74 0.65 2.54
C PHE A 103 -10.16 0.07 2.51
N SER A 104 -10.62 -0.55 3.59
CA SER A 104 -11.92 -1.20 3.63
C SER A 104 -13.10 -0.25 3.35
N PRO A 105 -13.20 0.93 4.00
CA PRO A 105 -14.25 1.90 3.68
C PRO A 105 -14.05 2.60 2.31
N LEU A 106 -12.80 2.86 1.90
CA LEU A 106 -12.48 3.51 0.63
C LEU A 106 -12.79 2.63 -0.59
N ASN A 107 -12.44 1.37 -0.53
CA ASN A 107 -12.42 0.46 -1.67
C ASN A 107 -13.77 0.35 -2.42
N PRO A 108 -14.93 0.18 -1.77
CA PRO A 108 -16.21 0.09 -2.47
C PRO A 108 -16.56 1.37 -3.23
N THR A 109 -16.22 2.52 -2.68
CA THR A 109 -16.54 3.82 -3.26
C THR A 109 -15.56 4.20 -4.36
N ILE A 110 -14.26 4.16 -4.07
CA ILE A 110 -13.23 4.69 -4.99
C ILE A 110 -12.95 3.73 -6.15
N ASN A 111 -12.94 2.42 -5.91
CA ASN A 111 -12.56 1.45 -6.93
C ASN A 111 -13.74 0.82 -7.68
N PHE A 112 -14.95 0.84 -7.11
CA PHE A 112 -16.07 0.11 -7.71
C PHE A 112 -17.33 0.95 -7.94
N ALA A 113 -17.53 2.06 -7.25
CA ALA A 113 -18.70 2.91 -7.49
C ALA A 113 -18.45 3.88 -8.65
N VAL A 114 -19.48 4.07 -9.49
CA VAL A 114 -19.43 5.00 -10.63
C VAL A 114 -20.73 5.80 -10.73
N GLY A 115 -20.68 6.98 -11.36
CA GLY A 115 -21.85 7.82 -11.61
C GLY A 115 -22.56 8.24 -10.32
N GLU A 116 -23.91 8.19 -10.33
CA GLU A 116 -24.74 8.62 -9.19
C GLU A 116 -24.47 7.79 -7.92
N LYS A 117 -24.15 6.50 -8.07
CA LYS A 117 -23.78 5.66 -6.94
C LYS A 117 -22.52 6.18 -6.25
N PHE A 118 -21.50 6.58 -7.00
CA PHE A 118 -20.30 7.22 -6.43
C PHE A 118 -20.66 8.51 -5.68
N LEU A 119 -21.48 9.38 -6.30
CA LEU A 119 -21.86 10.64 -5.70
C LEU A 119 -22.64 10.45 -4.39
N SER A 120 -23.54 9.47 -4.33
CA SER A 120 -24.31 9.16 -3.12
C SER A 120 -23.44 8.60 -1.99
N MET A 121 -22.43 7.78 -2.31
CA MET A 121 -21.55 7.18 -1.31
C MET A 121 -20.45 8.13 -0.82
N ARG A 122 -20.07 9.11 -1.65
CA ARG A 122 -18.92 9.99 -1.38
C ARG A 122 -19.10 10.84 -0.12
N SER A 123 -20.27 11.42 0.09
CA SER A 123 -20.52 12.29 1.25
C SER A 123 -20.40 11.53 2.56
N ASP A 124 -21.05 10.36 2.64
CA ASP A 124 -20.99 9.50 3.82
C ASP A 124 -19.56 9.01 4.09
N LEU A 125 -18.81 8.70 3.01
CA LEU A 125 -17.42 8.30 3.11
C LEU A 125 -16.54 9.41 3.70
N ILE A 126 -16.69 10.66 3.24
CA ILE A 126 -15.93 11.81 3.74
C ILE A 126 -16.20 12.02 5.24
N GLU A 127 -17.46 11.99 5.65
CA GLU A 127 -17.82 12.11 7.06
C GLU A 127 -17.24 10.99 7.93
N GLN A 128 -17.28 9.75 7.42
CA GLN A 128 -16.74 8.59 8.12
C GLN A 128 -15.21 8.65 8.28
N LEU A 129 -14.51 9.18 7.29
CA LEU A 129 -13.04 9.20 7.27
C LEU A 129 -12.43 10.44 7.90
N ALA A 130 -13.16 11.55 8.01
CA ALA A 130 -12.65 12.81 8.56
C ALA A 130 -11.90 12.64 9.89
N PRO A 131 -12.42 11.91 10.91
CA PRO A 131 -11.71 11.72 12.18
C PRO A 131 -10.36 10.98 12.02
N ARG A 132 -10.25 10.09 11.02
CA ARG A 132 -8.99 9.37 10.75
C ARG A 132 -7.93 10.29 10.15
N PHE A 133 -8.33 11.18 9.26
CA PHE A 133 -7.41 12.18 8.72
C PHE A 133 -6.99 13.21 9.76
N GLU A 134 -7.87 13.60 10.68
CA GLU A 134 -7.52 14.45 11.83
C GLU A 134 -6.47 13.79 12.73
N ASP A 135 -6.52 12.47 12.93
CA ASP A 135 -5.49 11.73 13.67
C ASP A 135 -4.13 11.80 12.96
N PHE A 136 -4.10 11.62 11.63
CA PHE A 136 -2.85 11.75 10.87
C PHE A 136 -2.31 13.17 10.88
N GLU A 137 -3.16 14.18 10.70
CA GLU A 137 -2.76 15.59 10.81
C GLU A 137 -2.19 15.93 12.18
N ARG A 138 -2.78 15.41 13.26
CA ARG A 138 -2.29 15.61 14.62
C ARG A 138 -0.91 14.98 14.82
N ILE A 139 -0.68 13.76 14.31
CA ILE A 139 0.61 13.08 14.41
C ILE A 139 1.65 13.86 13.61
N LEU A 140 1.37 14.24 12.37
CA LEU A 140 2.26 15.03 11.53
C LEU A 140 2.57 16.39 12.15
N GLY A 141 1.56 17.08 12.68
CA GLY A 141 1.69 18.39 13.33
C GLY A 141 2.45 18.36 14.66
N SER A 142 2.56 17.21 15.31
CA SER A 142 3.35 17.05 16.54
C SER A 142 4.86 17.00 16.29
N GLN A 143 5.29 16.79 15.05
CA GLN A 143 6.69 16.72 14.66
C GLN A 143 7.24 18.12 14.32
N PRO A 144 8.43 18.49 14.80
CA PRO A 144 8.97 19.81 14.58
C PRO A 144 9.36 20.03 13.11
N MET A 145 8.49 20.69 12.34
CA MET A 145 8.76 21.18 10.98
C MET A 145 9.48 20.17 10.05
N THR A 146 9.07 18.93 10.08
CA THR A 146 9.58 17.90 9.16
C THR A 146 8.56 17.64 8.05
N PRO A 147 8.98 17.32 6.82
CA PRO A 147 8.07 17.06 5.71
C PRO A 147 7.37 15.69 5.78
N PHE A 148 7.81 14.80 6.67
CA PHE A 148 7.30 13.45 6.83
C PHE A 148 6.97 13.16 8.29
N PHE A 149 6.20 12.12 8.55
CA PHE A 149 5.68 11.80 9.89
C PHE A 149 6.77 11.63 10.95
N PHE A 150 7.91 11.07 10.61
CA PHE A 150 8.98 10.75 11.57
C PHE A 150 10.33 11.36 11.20
N GLY A 151 10.37 12.42 10.39
CA GLY A 151 11.64 13.08 10.14
C GLY A 151 11.78 13.76 8.77
N LYS A 152 13.03 13.88 8.34
CA LYS A 152 13.37 14.56 7.08
C LYS A 152 13.26 13.64 5.85
N ASN A 153 13.32 12.35 6.05
CA ASN A 153 13.19 11.33 5.01
C ASN A 153 11.93 10.50 5.27
N PRO A 154 11.24 10.05 4.22
CA PRO A 154 10.06 9.23 4.39
C PRO A 154 10.41 7.82 4.84
N PHE A 155 9.51 7.23 5.61
CA PHE A 155 9.43 5.81 5.85
C PHE A 155 8.21 5.21 5.11
N TYR A 156 8.08 3.90 5.09
CA TYR A 156 7.00 3.23 4.36
C TYR A 156 5.58 3.64 4.81
N CYS A 157 5.41 4.11 6.04
CA CYS A 157 4.14 4.63 6.54
C CYS A 157 3.68 5.89 5.79
N ASP A 158 4.62 6.78 5.40
CA ASP A 158 4.31 7.99 4.63
C ASP A 158 3.66 7.63 3.29
N PHE A 159 4.16 6.60 2.62
CA PHE A 159 3.57 6.11 1.36
C PHE A 159 2.22 5.43 1.58
N GLY A 160 2.04 4.75 2.72
CA GLY A 160 0.76 4.17 3.11
C GLY A 160 -0.31 5.23 3.33
N VAL A 161 -0.02 6.28 4.08
CA VAL A 161 -0.97 7.40 4.31
C VAL A 161 -1.21 8.19 3.03
N PHE A 162 -0.16 8.50 2.26
CA PHE A 162 -0.29 9.28 1.02
C PHE A 162 -1.12 8.56 -0.06
N HIS A 163 -1.09 7.25 -0.08
CA HIS A 163 -1.84 6.46 -1.04
C HIS A 163 -3.36 6.53 -0.80
N HIS A 164 -3.81 6.57 0.43
CA HIS A 164 -5.22 6.60 0.82
C HIS A 164 -5.78 8.02 0.87
#